data_27e86cefe45d2a1968dcc15fc4f366d2
#
_entry.id   27e86cefe45d2a1968dcc15fc4f366d2
#
_cell.length_a   1.000
_cell.length_b   1.000
_cell.length_c   1.000
_cell.angle_alpha   90.00
_cell.angle_beta   90.00
_cell.angle_gamma   90.00
#
_symmetry.space_group_name_H-M   'P 1'
#
loop_
_entity.id
_entity.type
_entity.pdbx_description
1 polymer ?
#
loop_
_entity_poly.entity_id
_entity_poly.type
_entity_poly.pdbx_seq_one_letter_code
_entity_poly.pdbx_strand_id
1 'polypeptide(L)'
;TGVVYLGFPECPWCQAYVKYLNETAKDANIEKIYYFNILEDRKNNTEKYQEIVSILGDNLQRDDEGNLKVFVPNVSFVVNGKIIGNDYETSLDTKGFEKPSDYWTEEEVSELENTLSGYMKEVYKALYSCTDCNK
;
A
#
# COMPACT_ATOMS: atom_id res chain seq x y z
N THR A 1 12.40 3.36 -6.94
CA THR A 1 11.52 2.34 -7.49
C THR A 1 11.32 1.21 -6.50
N GLY A 2 10.08 0.86 -6.24
CA GLY A 2 9.76 -0.21 -5.30
C GLY A 2 8.32 -0.18 -4.83
N VAL A 3 8.01 -1.06 -3.87
CA VAL A 3 6.70 -1.16 -3.24
C VAL A 3 6.81 -0.59 -1.83
N VAL A 4 5.97 0.37 -1.49
CA VAL A 4 5.97 1.03 -0.18
C VAL A 4 4.66 0.72 0.54
N TYR A 5 4.78 0.15 1.72
CA TYR A 5 3.64 -0.21 2.56
C TYR A 5 3.58 0.69 3.80
N LEU A 6 2.45 1.34 3.98
CA LEU A 6 2.18 2.17 5.15
C LEU A 6 1.12 1.50 6.01
N GLY A 7 1.42 1.30 7.27
CA GLY A 7 0.50 0.65 8.19
C GLY A 7 1.08 0.57 9.59
N PHE A 8 0.48 -0.24 10.43
CA PHE A 8 1.00 -0.52 11.77
C PHE A 8 0.42 -1.83 12.30
N PRO A 9 1.17 -2.54 13.18
CA PRO A 9 0.76 -3.87 13.64
C PRO A 9 -0.55 -3.91 14.43
N GLU A 10 -0.93 -2.81 15.05
CA GLU A 10 -2.14 -2.72 15.87
C GLU A 10 -3.44 -2.72 15.05
N CYS A 11 -3.33 -2.51 13.74
CA CYS A 11 -4.49 -2.44 12.85
C CYS A 11 -4.88 -3.84 12.36
N PRO A 12 -6.09 -4.33 12.69
CA PRO A 12 -6.53 -5.66 12.23
C PRO A 12 -6.58 -5.77 10.71
N TRP A 13 -6.97 -4.70 10.02
CA TRP A 13 -7.03 -4.68 8.56
C TRP A 13 -5.63 -4.77 7.95
N CYS A 14 -4.64 -4.13 8.58
CA CYS A 14 -3.24 -4.25 8.16
C CYS A 14 -2.72 -5.67 8.34
N GLN A 15 -3.06 -6.31 9.45
CA GLN A 15 -2.63 -7.68 9.75
C GLN A 15 -3.15 -8.66 8.69
N ALA A 16 -4.40 -8.52 8.29
CA ALA A 16 -4.98 -9.36 7.26
C ALA A 16 -4.37 -9.07 5.88
N TYR A 17 -4.18 -7.81 5.57
CA TYR A 17 -3.70 -7.34 4.27
C TYR A 17 -2.26 -7.77 3.98
N VAL A 18 -1.39 -7.67 4.97
CA VAL A 18 0.06 -7.97 4.84
C VAL A 18 0.29 -9.38 4.32
N LYS A 19 -0.53 -10.34 4.74
CA LYS A 19 -0.42 -11.72 4.29
C LYS A 19 -0.56 -11.81 2.76
N TYR A 20 -1.58 -11.18 2.22
CA TYR A 20 -1.85 -11.20 0.78
C TYR A 20 -0.81 -10.40 0.01
N LEU A 21 -0.39 -9.27 0.57
CA LEU A 21 0.66 -8.46 -0.02
C LEU A 21 1.96 -9.24 -0.15
N ASN A 22 2.37 -9.94 0.90
CA ASN A 22 3.59 -10.74 0.90
C ASN A 22 3.53 -11.90 -0.08
N GLU A 23 2.40 -12.59 -0.14
CA GLU A 23 2.21 -13.71 -1.07
C GLU A 23 2.31 -13.23 -2.52
N THR A 24 1.66 -12.12 -2.83
CA THR A 24 1.68 -11.56 -4.18
C THR A 24 3.09 -11.08 -4.56
N ALA A 25 3.80 -10.47 -3.61
CA ALA A 25 5.17 -10.01 -3.84
C ALA A 25 6.10 -11.18 -4.18
N LYS A 26 5.97 -12.29 -3.46
CA LYS A 26 6.76 -13.50 -3.73
C LYS A 26 6.47 -14.03 -5.13
N ASP A 27 5.20 -14.09 -5.52
CA ASP A 27 4.79 -14.57 -6.84
C ASP A 27 5.27 -13.66 -7.96
N ALA A 28 5.39 -12.37 -7.69
CA ALA A 28 5.88 -11.37 -8.64
C ALA A 28 7.39 -11.17 -8.60
N ASN A 29 8.11 -11.92 -7.75
CA ASN A 29 9.55 -11.82 -7.56
C ASN A 29 10.02 -10.45 -7.06
N ILE A 30 9.19 -9.82 -6.25
CA ILE A 30 9.54 -8.58 -5.55
C ILE A 30 10.22 -8.97 -4.25
N GLU A 31 11.51 -8.69 -4.14
CA GLU A 31 12.33 -9.11 -2.99
C GLU A 31 12.13 -8.25 -1.76
N LYS A 32 11.77 -6.98 -1.93
CA LYS A 32 11.65 -6.04 -0.83
C LYS A 32 10.37 -5.23 -0.92
N ILE A 33 9.73 -5.07 0.24
CA ILE A 33 8.64 -4.13 0.43
C ILE A 33 9.13 -3.16 1.51
N TYR A 34 9.15 -1.88 1.19
CA TYR A 34 9.54 -0.85 2.16
C TYR A 34 8.38 -0.61 3.10
N TYR A 35 8.60 -0.84 4.38
CA TYR A 35 7.57 -0.70 5.40
C TYR A 35 7.80 0.54 6.25
N PHE A 36 6.76 1.30 6.46
CA PHE A 36 6.79 2.45 7.35
C PHE A 36 5.60 2.40 8.30
N ASN A 37 5.90 2.33 9.60
CA ASN A 37 4.87 2.38 10.65
C ASN A 37 4.54 3.84 10.92
N ILE A 38 3.33 4.26 10.54
CA ILE A 38 2.93 5.66 10.60
C ILE A 38 2.07 6.02 11.81
N LEU A 39 1.85 5.06 12.72
CA LEU A 39 0.90 5.28 13.83
C LEU A 39 1.23 6.53 14.64
N GLU A 40 2.45 6.62 15.13
CA GLU A 40 2.86 7.76 15.97
C GLU A 40 2.97 9.04 15.17
N ASP A 41 3.52 8.98 13.97
CA ASP A 41 3.66 10.14 13.10
C ASP A 41 2.30 10.72 12.71
N ARG A 42 1.34 9.85 12.40
CA ARG A 42 -0.03 10.28 12.08
C ARG A 42 -0.71 10.88 13.29
N LYS A 43 -0.59 10.22 14.44
CA LYS A 43 -1.20 10.67 15.69
C LYS A 43 -0.71 12.05 16.10
N ASN A 44 0.59 12.30 15.94
CA ASN A 44 1.25 13.53 16.35
C ASN A 44 1.38 14.56 15.23
N ASN A 45 0.92 14.24 14.03
CA ASN A 45 0.98 15.10 12.84
C ASN A 45 2.40 15.66 12.64
N THR A 46 3.38 14.76 12.62
CA THR A 46 4.79 15.14 12.49
C THR A 46 5.10 15.69 11.09
N GLU A 47 6.27 16.36 10.97
CA GLU A 47 6.75 16.83 9.66
C GLU A 47 6.89 15.68 8.67
N LYS A 48 7.34 14.52 9.14
CA LYS A 48 7.47 13.31 8.31
C LYS A 48 6.10 12.88 7.79
N TYR A 49 5.08 12.88 8.62
CA TYR A 49 3.71 12.55 8.21
C TYR A 49 3.21 13.56 7.19
N GLN A 50 3.46 14.84 7.40
CA GLN A 50 3.04 15.89 6.48
C GLN A 50 3.72 15.74 5.11
N GLU A 51 4.99 15.32 5.07
CA GLU A 51 5.69 15.03 3.84
C GLU A 51 5.04 13.86 3.10
N ILE A 52 4.69 12.80 3.82
CA ILE A 52 4.01 11.63 3.25
C ILE A 52 2.67 12.04 2.63
N VAL A 53 1.90 12.84 3.36
CA VAL A 53 0.61 13.35 2.86
C VAL A 53 0.81 14.18 1.59
N SER A 54 1.84 15.01 1.56
CA SER A 54 2.15 15.84 0.40
C SER A 54 2.54 14.99 -0.82
N ILE A 55 3.35 13.96 -0.61
CA ILE A 55 3.80 13.07 -1.68
C ILE A 55 2.64 12.27 -2.26
N LEU A 56 1.79 11.72 -1.40
CA LEU A 56 0.67 10.89 -1.82
C LEU A 56 -0.47 11.74 -2.40
N GLY A 57 -0.69 12.91 -1.87
CA GLY A 57 -1.63 13.90 -2.40
C GLY A 57 -3.00 13.34 -2.78
N ASP A 58 -3.34 13.38 -4.06
CA ASP A 58 -4.64 12.96 -4.57
C ASP A 58 -4.91 11.46 -4.43
N ASN A 59 -3.89 10.67 -4.11
CA ASN A 59 -4.08 9.23 -3.82
C ASN A 59 -4.64 8.99 -2.43
N LEU A 60 -4.73 10.04 -1.60
CA LEU A 60 -5.25 9.93 -0.26
C LEU A 60 -6.74 10.27 -0.21
N GLN A 61 -7.36 9.77 0.83
CA GLN A 61 -8.75 10.10 1.16
C GLN A 61 -8.80 11.20 2.18
N ARG A 62 -9.98 11.78 2.35
CA ARG A 62 -10.20 12.83 3.34
C ARG A 62 -10.94 12.26 4.54
N ASP A 63 -10.60 12.79 5.72
CA ASP A 63 -11.31 12.44 6.95
C ASP A 63 -12.64 13.25 7.05
N ASP A 64 -13.35 13.09 8.15
CA ASP A 64 -14.63 13.75 8.36
C ASP A 64 -14.53 15.28 8.40
N GLU A 65 -13.33 15.78 8.69
CA GLU A 65 -13.07 17.22 8.73
C GLU A 65 -12.60 17.79 7.38
N GLY A 66 -12.49 16.92 6.36
CA GLY A 66 -12.09 17.31 5.03
C GLY A 66 -10.57 17.36 4.82
N ASN A 67 -9.80 16.93 5.79
CA ASN A 67 -8.33 16.90 5.68
C ASN A 67 -7.85 15.59 5.07
N LEU A 68 -6.77 15.68 4.28
CA LEU A 68 -6.14 14.47 3.74
C LEU A 68 -5.59 13.62 4.87
N LYS A 69 -5.83 12.34 4.81
CA LYS A 69 -5.38 11.40 5.84
C LYS A 69 -4.92 10.09 5.21
N VAL A 70 -3.83 9.55 5.75
CA VAL A 70 -3.36 8.23 5.34
C VAL A 70 -4.11 7.18 6.15
N PHE A 71 -5.12 6.59 5.52
CA PHE A 71 -5.80 5.43 6.08
C PHE A 71 -4.95 4.19 5.78
N VAL A 72 -4.93 3.25 6.69
CA VAL A 72 -4.10 2.05 6.57
C VAL A 72 -4.98 0.79 6.49
N PRO A 73 -4.56 -0.24 5.78
CA PRO A 73 -3.31 -0.37 5.02
C PRO A 73 -3.29 0.50 3.76
N ASN A 74 -2.10 0.99 3.40
CA ASN A 74 -1.90 1.80 2.21
C ASN A 74 -0.62 1.36 1.52
N VAL A 75 -0.70 0.98 0.25
CA VAL A 75 0.44 0.50 -0.53
C VAL A 75 0.61 1.37 -1.76
N SER A 76 1.83 1.86 -1.95
CA SER A 76 2.19 2.64 -3.14
C SER A 76 3.20 1.88 -3.98
N PHE A 77 3.01 1.93 -5.28
CA PHE A 77 3.90 1.33 -6.26
C PHE A 77 4.64 2.45 -6.97
N VAL A 78 5.96 2.47 -6.84
CA VAL A 78 6.80 3.59 -7.29
C VAL A 78 7.74 3.12 -8.40
N VAL A 79 7.76 3.85 -9.50
CA VAL A 79 8.67 3.61 -10.62
C VAL A 79 9.36 4.93 -10.96
N ASN A 80 10.68 4.94 -10.87
CA ASN A 80 11.51 6.13 -11.17
C ASN A 80 11.06 7.38 -10.42
N GLY A 81 10.71 7.20 -9.15
CA GLY A 81 10.29 8.30 -8.29
C GLY A 81 8.84 8.75 -8.45
N LYS A 82 8.09 8.05 -9.29
CA LYS A 82 6.66 8.38 -9.52
C LYS A 82 5.77 7.26 -9.01
N ILE A 83 4.69 7.62 -8.36
CA ILE A 83 3.68 6.67 -7.92
C ILE A 83 2.83 6.27 -9.12
N ILE A 84 2.94 5.00 -9.53
CA ILE A 84 2.17 4.47 -10.66
C ILE A 84 0.86 3.85 -10.22
N GLY A 85 0.72 3.55 -8.93
CA GLY A 85 -0.49 2.98 -8.36
C GLY A 85 -0.48 3.07 -6.86
N ASN A 86 -1.68 3.02 -6.29
CA ASN A 86 -1.88 3.07 -4.84
C ASN A 86 -3.09 2.22 -4.51
N ASP A 87 -2.95 1.34 -3.53
CA ASP A 87 -4.06 0.52 -3.05
C ASP A 87 -4.34 0.81 -1.59
N TYR A 88 -5.57 1.21 -1.29
CA TYR A 88 -6.03 1.49 0.06
C TYR A 88 -7.45 0.95 0.28
N GLU A 89 -7.89 0.05 -0.57
CA GLU A 89 -9.29 -0.43 -0.60
C GLU A 89 -9.81 -0.86 0.76
N THR A 90 -8.98 -1.55 1.54
CA THR A 90 -9.37 -2.06 2.84
C THR A 90 -9.24 -1.06 3.98
N SER A 91 -8.65 0.10 3.72
CA SER A 91 -8.50 1.12 4.75
C SER A 91 -9.82 1.84 5.05
N LEU A 92 -10.80 1.66 4.17
CA LEU A 92 -12.15 2.18 4.38
C LEU A 92 -13.10 1.01 4.62
N ASP A 93 -13.48 0.80 5.84
CA ASP A 93 -14.55 -0.16 6.10
C ASP A 93 -15.91 0.49 5.78
N THR A 94 -16.10 0.75 4.48
CA THR A 94 -17.36 1.29 3.98
C THR A 94 -18.42 0.21 3.81
N LYS A 95 -18.03 -1.05 3.97
CA LYS A 95 -18.89 -2.20 3.74
C LYS A 95 -19.51 -2.74 5.04
N GLY A 96 -19.17 -2.15 6.18
CA GLY A 96 -19.78 -2.48 7.46
C GLY A 96 -19.35 -3.79 8.11
N PHE A 97 -18.20 -4.32 7.72
CA PHE A 97 -17.68 -5.56 8.31
C PHE A 97 -16.96 -5.28 9.62
N GLU A 98 -17.29 -6.04 10.66
CA GLU A 98 -16.65 -5.90 11.96
C GLU A 98 -15.23 -6.50 11.98
N LYS A 99 -15.01 -7.53 11.17
CA LYS A 99 -13.74 -8.25 11.12
C LYS A 99 -13.22 -8.34 9.69
N PRO A 100 -11.91 -8.19 9.49
CA PRO A 100 -11.33 -8.37 8.17
C PRO A 100 -11.65 -9.73 7.54
N SER A 101 -11.73 -10.79 8.35
CA SER A 101 -12.05 -12.13 7.85
C SER A 101 -13.43 -12.22 7.20
N ASP A 102 -14.36 -11.36 7.57
CA ASP A 102 -15.70 -11.32 6.98
C ASP A 102 -15.68 -10.65 5.61
N TYR A 103 -14.75 -9.73 5.39
CA TYR A 103 -14.56 -9.04 4.11
C TYR A 103 -13.77 -9.88 3.12
N TRP A 104 -12.70 -10.54 3.59
CA TRP A 104 -11.77 -11.25 2.72
C TRP A 104 -12.29 -12.62 2.30
N THR A 105 -13.22 -12.61 1.34
CA THR A 105 -13.65 -13.82 0.65
C THR A 105 -12.62 -14.20 -0.42
N GLU A 106 -12.73 -15.42 -0.96
CA GLU A 106 -11.84 -15.86 -2.04
C GLU A 106 -11.88 -14.91 -3.24
N GLU A 107 -13.06 -14.39 -3.55
CA GLU A 107 -13.25 -13.44 -4.65
C GLU A 107 -12.51 -12.13 -4.37
N GLU A 108 -12.65 -11.57 -3.18
CA GLU A 108 -11.98 -10.32 -2.80
C GLU A 108 -10.46 -10.48 -2.78
N VAL A 109 -9.98 -11.60 -2.28
CA VAL A 109 -8.55 -11.92 -2.27
C VAL A 109 -8.02 -12.01 -3.70
N SER A 110 -8.75 -12.68 -4.57
CA SER A 110 -8.36 -12.84 -5.98
C SER A 110 -8.28 -11.49 -6.69
N GLU A 111 -9.26 -10.62 -6.46
CA GLU A 111 -9.26 -9.28 -7.04
C GLU A 111 -8.08 -8.45 -6.53
N LEU A 112 -7.79 -8.52 -5.23
CA LEU A 112 -6.65 -7.84 -4.65
C LEU A 112 -5.35 -8.33 -5.27
N GLU A 113 -5.16 -9.63 -5.33
CA GLU A 113 -3.94 -10.22 -5.87
C GLU A 113 -3.72 -9.83 -7.33
N ASN A 114 -4.80 -9.78 -8.13
CA ASN A 114 -4.73 -9.33 -9.52
C ASN A 114 -4.31 -7.86 -9.61
N THR A 115 -4.87 -7.01 -8.77
CA THR A 115 -4.53 -5.58 -8.74
C THR A 115 -3.07 -5.37 -8.34
N LEU A 116 -2.66 -6.00 -7.24
CA LEU A 116 -1.29 -5.88 -6.76
C LEU A 116 -0.29 -6.45 -7.75
N SER A 117 -0.60 -7.60 -8.33
CA SER A 117 0.26 -8.27 -9.30
C SER A 117 0.50 -7.39 -10.53
N GLY A 118 -0.54 -6.71 -11.01
CA GLY A 118 -0.44 -5.80 -12.15
C GLY A 118 0.57 -4.69 -11.90
N TYR A 119 0.47 -4.04 -10.76
CA TYR A 119 1.43 -2.98 -10.39
C TYR A 119 2.82 -3.53 -10.09
N MET A 120 2.89 -4.69 -9.43
CA MET A 120 4.18 -5.31 -9.11
C MET A 120 4.96 -5.71 -10.36
N LYS A 121 4.28 -6.11 -11.42
CA LYS A 121 4.92 -6.40 -12.71
C LYS A 121 5.61 -5.16 -13.27
N GLU A 122 4.97 -4.01 -13.17
CA GLU A 122 5.56 -2.76 -13.65
C GLU A 122 6.77 -2.37 -12.80
N VAL A 123 6.68 -2.55 -11.49
CA VAL A 123 7.79 -2.30 -10.58
C VAL A 123 8.94 -3.25 -10.89
N TYR A 124 8.65 -4.53 -11.10
CA TYR A 124 9.66 -5.53 -11.44
C TYR A 124 10.40 -5.17 -12.74
N LYS A 125 9.66 -4.78 -13.77
CA LYS A 125 10.26 -4.36 -15.03
C LYS A 125 11.22 -3.19 -14.83
N ALA A 126 10.82 -2.21 -14.03
CA ALA A 126 11.66 -1.05 -13.75
C ALA A 126 12.93 -1.41 -12.98
N LEU A 127 12.83 -2.40 -12.07
CA LEU A 127 13.97 -2.84 -11.29
C LEU A 127 14.98 -3.69 -12.08
N TYR A 128 14.50 -4.51 -12.99
CA TYR A 128 15.32 -5.56 -13.59
C TYR A 128 15.49 -5.49 -15.12
N SER A 129 14.83 -4.57 -15.79
CA SER A 129 14.94 -4.44 -17.25
C SER A 129 15.71 -3.21 -17.69
N CYS A 130 16.44 -2.59 -16.79
CA CYS A 130 17.30 -1.46 -17.11
C CYS A 130 18.56 -1.96 -17.81
N THR A 131 18.77 -1.60 -19.08
CA THR A 131 19.95 -2.02 -19.81
C THR A 131 21.22 -1.39 -19.26
N ASP A 132 21.14 -0.19 -18.68
CA ASP A 132 22.28 0.49 -18.10
C ASP A 132 22.66 -0.09 -16.74
N CYS A 133 21.72 -0.69 -16.05
CA CYS A 133 21.95 -1.30 -14.75
C CYS A 133 22.75 -2.60 -14.85
N ASN A 134 22.79 -3.21 -16.03
CA ASN A 134 23.46 -4.48 -16.26
C ASN A 134 24.89 -4.32 -16.79
N LYS A 135 25.38 -3.12 -16.84
CA LYS A 135 26.72 -2.83 -17.36
C LYS A 135 27.79 -2.71 -16.26
#